data_95363415688c3b7d235b2832421f1398
#
_entry.id   95363415688c3b7d235b2832421f1398
#
_cell.length_a   1.000
_cell.length_b   1.000
_cell.length_c   1.000
_cell.angle_alpha   90.00
_cell.angle_beta   90.00
_cell.angle_gamma   90.00
#
_symmetry.space_group_name_H-M   'P 1'
#
loop_
_entity.id
_entity.type
_entity.pdbx_description
1 polymer ?
#
loop_
_entity_poly.entity_id
_entity_poly.type
_entity_poly.pdbx_seq_one_letter_code
_entity_poly.pdbx_strand_id
1 'polypeptide(L)'
;DGETVVSHLEYNPLRHLLTIPAKGSATPLTIMDEICKLPEREKKDNGEAWPYLELRVLEEQPEPNFLHEVTEALSTKAVLFCRMTRETPKTSSPTSETTGSIEAIRNLTPMEMAQMVFDSRYGSEMPDSLRLRFEQAEKECTDI
;
A
#
# COMPACT_ATOMS: atom_id res chain seq x y z
N ASP A 1 -21.15 6.68 45.46
CA ASP A 1 -21.01 5.61 44.46
C ASP A 1 -21.78 6.00 43.23
N GLY A 2 -21.08 6.49 42.22
CA GLY A 2 -21.68 6.84 40.92
C GLY A 2 -21.79 5.61 40.04
N GLU A 3 -23.01 5.26 39.67
CA GLU A 3 -23.31 4.17 38.73
C GLU A 3 -22.95 4.64 37.33
N THR A 4 -22.03 3.96 36.66
CA THR A 4 -21.65 4.28 35.29
C THR A 4 -22.72 3.70 34.35
N VAL A 5 -23.50 4.57 33.71
CA VAL A 5 -24.46 4.15 32.68
C VAL A 5 -23.82 4.23 31.31
N VAL A 6 -23.72 3.09 30.60
CA VAL A 6 -23.27 3.02 29.23
C VAL A 6 -24.47 2.96 28.31
N SER A 7 -24.62 3.97 27.42
CA SER A 7 -25.68 4.00 26.43
C SER A 7 -25.10 3.81 25.02
N HIS A 8 -25.80 3.06 24.18
CA HIS A 8 -25.47 2.89 22.77
C HIS A 8 -26.05 4.07 21.98
N LEU A 9 -25.20 4.80 21.26
CA LEU A 9 -25.61 5.85 20.34
C LEU A 9 -25.50 5.33 18.91
N GLU A 10 -26.60 5.39 18.17
CA GLU A 10 -26.62 5.04 16.75
C GLU A 10 -25.98 6.19 15.95
N TYR A 11 -24.89 5.89 15.25
CA TYR A 11 -24.18 6.86 14.44
C TYR A 11 -24.34 6.54 12.96
N ASN A 12 -24.97 7.44 12.21
CA ASN A 12 -25.07 7.36 10.75
C ASN A 12 -24.03 8.32 10.13
N PRO A 13 -22.92 7.81 9.57
CA PRO A 13 -21.93 8.65 8.93
C PRO A 13 -22.50 9.29 7.65
N LEU A 14 -22.18 10.55 7.42
CA LEU A 14 -22.54 11.26 6.18
C LEU A 14 -21.98 10.57 4.95
N ARG A 15 -20.81 9.97 5.09
CA ARG A 15 -20.14 9.20 4.05
C ARG A 15 -19.67 7.86 4.62
N HIS A 16 -19.96 6.79 3.91
CA HIS A 16 -19.47 5.47 4.26
C HIS A 16 -18.03 5.28 3.79
N LEU A 17 -17.30 4.43 4.49
CA LEU A 17 -15.99 3.95 4.04
C LEU A 17 -16.21 2.63 3.30
N LEU A 18 -15.84 2.61 2.03
CA LEU A 18 -15.78 1.41 1.21
C LEU A 18 -14.34 0.90 1.22
N THR A 19 -14.14 -0.36 1.57
CA THR A 19 -12.82 -0.99 1.53
C THR A 19 -12.80 -2.08 0.47
N ILE A 20 -11.83 -2.06 -0.41
CA ILE A 20 -11.63 -3.08 -1.44
C ILE A 20 -10.26 -3.76 -1.23
N PRO A 21 -10.24 -5.09 -1.08
CA PRO A 21 -11.37 -5.99 -0.84
C PRO A 21 -12.00 -5.76 0.54
N ALA A 22 -13.23 -6.21 0.74
CA ALA A 22 -13.94 -6.05 2.02
C ALA A 22 -13.24 -6.75 3.20
N LYS A 23 -12.43 -7.79 2.92
CA LYS A 23 -11.61 -8.52 3.91
C LYS A 23 -10.25 -8.85 3.32
N GLY A 24 -9.21 -8.68 4.16
CA GLY A 24 -7.83 -8.96 3.76
C GLY A 24 -7.30 -7.99 2.71
N SER A 25 -6.37 -8.46 1.88
CA SER A 25 -5.77 -7.75 0.76
C SER A 25 -5.90 -8.57 -0.52
N ALA A 26 -5.84 -7.92 -1.69
CA ALA A 26 -5.95 -8.58 -2.99
C ALA A 26 -4.85 -8.10 -3.94
N THR A 27 -4.56 -8.92 -4.94
CA THR A 27 -3.57 -8.58 -5.98
C THR A 27 -3.99 -7.33 -6.77
N PRO A 28 -3.05 -6.58 -7.36
CA PRO A 28 -3.32 -5.41 -8.17
C PRO A 28 -4.39 -5.66 -9.24
N LEU A 29 -4.31 -6.80 -9.93
CA LEU A 29 -5.27 -7.18 -10.96
C LEU A 29 -6.70 -7.29 -10.40
N THR A 30 -6.86 -7.97 -9.27
CA THR A 30 -8.17 -8.13 -8.60
C THR A 30 -8.72 -6.77 -8.14
N ILE A 31 -7.86 -5.88 -7.63
CA ILE A 31 -8.25 -4.53 -7.23
C ILE A 31 -8.78 -3.74 -8.44
N MET A 32 -8.10 -3.80 -9.59
CA MET A 32 -8.56 -3.14 -10.82
C MET A 32 -9.90 -3.67 -11.30
N ASP A 33 -10.12 -4.99 -11.25
CA ASP A 33 -11.41 -5.59 -11.59
C ASP A 33 -12.55 -5.12 -10.67
N GLU A 34 -12.29 -4.97 -9.37
CA GLU A 34 -13.27 -4.44 -8.43
C GLU A 34 -13.54 -2.94 -8.64
N ILE A 35 -12.52 -2.15 -8.97
CA ILE A 35 -12.65 -0.73 -9.32
C ILE A 35 -13.54 -0.59 -10.57
N CYS A 36 -13.39 -1.45 -11.57
CA CYS A 36 -14.22 -1.41 -12.78
C CYS A 36 -15.71 -1.59 -12.48
N LYS A 37 -16.06 -2.37 -11.45
CA LYS A 37 -17.45 -2.62 -11.03
C LYS A 37 -18.09 -1.47 -10.24
N LEU A 38 -17.29 -0.49 -9.80
CA LEU A 38 -17.81 0.66 -9.06
C LEU A 38 -18.72 1.53 -9.94
N PRO A 39 -19.75 2.16 -9.35
CA PRO A 39 -20.66 3.04 -10.07
C PRO A 39 -19.90 4.23 -10.70
N GLU A 40 -20.32 4.61 -11.90
CA GLU A 40 -19.76 5.78 -12.58
C GLU A 40 -20.39 7.08 -12.04
N ARG A 41 -19.67 8.17 -12.19
CA ARG A 41 -20.14 9.50 -11.84
C ARG A 41 -21.27 9.92 -12.77
N GLU A 42 -22.40 10.32 -12.20
CA GLU A 42 -23.44 10.96 -12.98
C GLU A 42 -23.13 12.46 -13.17
N LYS A 43 -23.50 13.02 -14.35
CA LYS A 43 -23.24 14.44 -14.66
C LYS A 43 -23.90 15.44 -13.70
N LYS A 44 -24.90 15.00 -12.94
CA LYS A 44 -25.64 15.81 -11.98
C LYS A 44 -25.21 15.59 -10.53
N ASP A 45 -24.28 14.66 -10.31
CA ASP A 45 -23.82 14.29 -8.99
C ASP A 45 -22.77 15.30 -8.48
N ASN A 46 -23.06 15.94 -7.36
CA ASN A 46 -22.15 16.90 -6.72
C ASN A 46 -21.09 16.22 -5.81
N GLY A 47 -21.09 14.91 -5.74
CA GLY A 47 -20.15 14.12 -4.93
C GLY A 47 -20.40 14.16 -3.42
N GLU A 48 -21.46 14.81 -2.93
CA GLU A 48 -21.73 14.89 -1.49
C GLU A 48 -22.00 13.53 -0.85
N ALA A 49 -22.60 12.60 -1.58
CA ALA A 49 -22.93 11.25 -1.10
C ALA A 49 -21.88 10.19 -1.44
N TRP A 50 -20.81 10.53 -2.16
CA TRP A 50 -19.83 9.53 -2.55
C TRP A 50 -19.09 8.94 -1.35
N PRO A 51 -18.96 7.60 -1.26
CA PRO A 51 -18.23 6.97 -0.20
C PRO A 51 -16.71 7.25 -0.32
N TYR A 52 -16.03 7.23 0.82
CA TYR A 52 -14.57 7.15 0.84
C TYR A 52 -14.12 5.75 0.43
N LEU A 53 -13.04 5.66 -0.36
CA LEU A 53 -12.47 4.41 -0.82
C LEU A 53 -11.10 4.17 -0.18
N GLU A 54 -10.96 3.03 0.46
CA GLU A 54 -9.69 2.45 0.90
C GLU A 54 -9.37 1.21 0.05
N LEU A 55 -8.15 1.11 -0.45
CA LEU A 55 -7.66 -0.07 -1.17
C LEU A 55 -6.63 -0.81 -0.32
N ARG A 56 -6.75 -2.15 -0.27
CA ARG A 56 -5.78 -3.03 0.40
C ARG A 56 -5.17 -3.97 -0.63
N VAL A 57 -3.96 -3.65 -1.01
CA VAL A 57 -3.24 -4.30 -2.11
C VAL A 57 -2.25 -5.29 -1.55
N LEU A 58 -2.31 -6.55 -2.01
CA LEU A 58 -1.27 -7.54 -1.79
C LEU A 58 -0.19 -7.35 -2.85
N GLU A 59 0.94 -6.79 -2.44
CA GLU A 59 2.05 -6.49 -3.33
C GLU A 59 3.06 -7.64 -3.31
N GLU A 60 2.96 -8.54 -4.28
CA GLU A 60 3.91 -9.65 -4.47
C GLU A 60 5.20 -9.18 -5.14
N GLN A 61 5.09 -8.19 -6.00
CA GLN A 61 6.21 -7.53 -6.68
C GLN A 61 5.97 -6.01 -6.71
N PRO A 62 7.05 -5.20 -6.73
CA PRO A 62 6.93 -3.76 -6.80
C PRO A 62 6.28 -3.31 -8.11
N GLU A 63 5.14 -2.66 -8.04
CA GLU A 63 4.45 -2.05 -9.19
C GLU A 63 4.43 -0.52 -9.04
N PRO A 64 5.45 0.19 -9.54
CA PRO A 64 5.60 1.62 -9.31
C PRO A 64 4.50 2.46 -9.95
N ASN A 65 3.88 1.99 -11.04
CA ASN A 65 2.84 2.70 -11.78
C ASN A 65 1.42 2.41 -11.27
N PHE A 66 1.25 1.43 -10.41
CA PHE A 66 -0.08 0.97 -9.98
C PHE A 66 -0.93 2.08 -9.35
N LEU A 67 -0.34 2.97 -8.55
CA LEU A 67 -1.07 4.10 -7.97
C LEU A 67 -1.62 5.04 -9.05
N HIS A 68 -0.85 5.27 -10.11
CA HIS A 68 -1.28 6.11 -11.24
C HIS A 68 -2.47 5.47 -11.99
N GLU A 69 -2.38 4.18 -12.29
CA GLU A 69 -3.44 3.41 -12.94
C GLU A 69 -4.73 3.40 -12.13
N VAL A 70 -4.62 3.19 -10.80
CA VAL A 70 -5.74 3.28 -9.87
C VAL A 70 -6.37 4.68 -9.89
N THR A 71 -5.56 5.73 -9.82
CA THR A 71 -6.06 7.11 -9.82
C THR A 71 -6.77 7.45 -11.13
N GLU A 72 -6.26 6.99 -12.25
CA GLU A 72 -6.88 7.16 -13.55
C GLU A 72 -8.21 6.40 -13.64
N ALA A 73 -8.24 5.12 -13.25
CA ALA A 73 -9.44 4.30 -13.24
C ALA A 73 -10.54 4.88 -12.31
N LEU A 74 -10.17 5.46 -11.19
CA LEU A 74 -11.10 6.07 -10.24
C LEU A 74 -11.60 7.46 -10.70
N SER A 75 -10.97 8.08 -11.67
CA SER A 75 -11.32 9.42 -12.13
C SER A 75 -12.77 9.53 -12.61
N THR A 76 -13.36 8.44 -13.12
CA THR A 76 -14.75 8.36 -13.61
C THR A 76 -15.72 7.75 -12.59
N LYS A 77 -15.25 7.25 -11.47
CA LYS A 77 -16.06 6.51 -10.48
C LYS A 77 -16.63 7.42 -9.40
N ALA A 78 -17.84 7.10 -8.93
CA ALA A 78 -18.54 7.85 -7.88
C ALA A 78 -18.03 7.51 -6.48
N VAL A 79 -16.73 7.67 -6.25
CA VAL A 79 -16.02 7.44 -4.98
C VAL A 79 -14.98 8.51 -4.74
N LEU A 80 -14.59 8.68 -3.48
CA LEU A 80 -13.49 9.54 -3.06
C LEU A 80 -12.32 8.66 -2.60
N PHE A 81 -11.28 8.61 -3.39
CA PHE A 81 -10.07 7.86 -3.04
C PHE A 81 -9.42 8.46 -1.80
N CYS A 82 -9.22 7.65 -0.77
CA CYS A 82 -8.70 8.04 0.52
C CYS A 82 -7.27 7.58 0.73
N ARG A 83 -7.05 6.28 0.61
CA ARG A 83 -5.72 5.68 0.80
C ARG A 83 -5.61 4.31 0.14
N MET A 84 -4.37 3.92 -0.10
CA MET A 84 -3.98 2.59 -0.50
C MET A 84 -2.99 2.03 0.52
N THR A 85 -3.34 0.91 1.14
CA THR A 85 -2.46 0.15 2.03
C THR A 85 -1.87 -1.00 1.24
N ARG A 86 -0.55 -1.17 1.29
CA ARG A 86 0.15 -2.26 0.63
C ARG A 86 0.59 -3.27 1.67
N GLU A 87 0.22 -4.51 1.47
CA GLU A 87 0.62 -5.64 2.29
C GLU A 87 1.51 -6.54 1.44
N THR A 88 2.67 -6.91 1.96
CA THR A 88 3.50 -7.94 1.34
C THR A 88 3.00 -9.31 1.79
N PRO A 89 3.07 -10.35 0.94
CA PRO A 89 2.78 -11.70 1.35
C PRO A 89 3.60 -11.98 2.61
N LYS A 90 2.94 -12.48 3.65
CA LYS A 90 3.65 -13.02 4.80
C LYS A 90 4.34 -14.30 4.33
N THR A 91 5.47 -14.17 3.68
CA THR A 91 6.46 -15.23 3.72
C THR A 91 6.65 -15.47 5.21
N SER A 92 6.37 -16.69 5.65
CA SER A 92 6.70 -17.14 7.00
C SER A 92 8.18 -16.80 7.21
N SER A 93 8.41 -15.58 7.68
CA SER A 93 9.74 -15.15 8.03
C SER A 93 10.18 -16.12 9.11
N PRO A 94 11.29 -16.83 8.91
CA PRO A 94 11.95 -17.41 10.06
C PRO A 94 12.15 -16.23 11.00
N THR A 95 11.55 -16.35 12.15
CA THR A 95 11.69 -15.55 13.36
C THR A 95 12.91 -14.63 13.30
N SER A 96 12.67 -13.37 13.55
CA SER A 96 13.61 -12.28 13.78
C SER A 96 14.86 -12.68 14.64
N GLU A 97 15.74 -13.50 14.10
CA GLU A 97 17.02 -13.85 14.69
C GLU A 97 18.21 -13.27 13.93
N THR A 98 17.94 -12.37 12.98
CA THR A 98 19.03 -11.55 12.44
C THR A 98 19.05 -10.21 13.15
N THR A 99 19.21 -10.25 14.47
CA THR A 99 19.94 -9.22 15.17
C THR A 99 21.40 -9.33 14.71
N GLY A 100 21.63 -9.01 13.45
CA GLY A 100 22.98 -8.73 12.99
C GLY A 100 23.52 -7.67 13.95
N SER A 101 24.63 -7.96 14.58
CA SER A 101 25.33 -7.03 15.45
C SER A 101 25.31 -5.65 14.79
N ILE A 102 25.08 -4.59 15.57
CA ILE A 102 25.14 -3.19 15.08
C ILE A 102 26.42 -2.93 14.29
N GLU A 103 27.48 -3.65 14.61
CA GLU A 103 28.76 -3.63 13.91
C GLU A 103 28.70 -4.26 12.50
N ALA A 104 27.89 -5.30 12.28
CA ALA A 104 27.69 -5.88 10.95
C ALA A 104 26.93 -4.92 10.02
N ILE A 105 25.94 -4.19 10.56
CA ILE A 105 25.16 -3.20 9.79
C ILE A 105 26.05 -2.00 9.39
N ARG A 106 26.99 -1.60 10.24
CA ARG A 106 27.90 -0.48 9.95
C ARG A 106 28.86 -0.74 8.79
N ASN A 107 29.14 -1.97 8.49
CA ASN A 107 30.08 -2.38 7.43
C ASN A 107 29.40 -2.68 6.09
N LEU A 108 28.05 -2.62 6.03
CA LEU A 108 27.31 -2.83 4.80
C LEU A 108 27.36 -1.60 3.89
N THR A 109 27.57 -1.82 2.61
CA THR A 109 27.37 -0.76 1.61
C THR A 109 25.90 -0.41 1.47
N PRO A 110 25.56 0.80 1.00
CA PRO A 110 24.17 1.20 0.76
C PRO A 110 23.42 0.20 -0.16
N MET A 111 24.10 -0.34 -1.18
CA MET A 111 23.55 -1.35 -2.08
C MET A 111 23.26 -2.68 -1.38
N GLU A 112 24.18 -3.16 -0.53
CA GLU A 112 23.95 -4.41 0.24
C GLU A 112 22.79 -4.25 1.22
N MET A 113 22.66 -3.07 1.82
CA MET A 113 21.55 -2.75 2.71
C MET A 113 20.22 -2.72 1.95
N ALA A 114 20.19 -2.11 0.76
CA ALA A 114 19.01 -2.08 -0.10
C ALA A 114 18.61 -3.51 -0.55
N GLN A 115 19.57 -4.35 -0.91
CA GLN A 115 19.33 -5.73 -1.31
C GLN A 115 18.78 -6.56 -0.14
N MET A 116 19.35 -6.41 1.07
CA MET A 116 18.88 -7.11 2.27
C MET A 116 17.43 -6.71 2.63
N VAL A 117 17.10 -5.42 2.54
CA VAL A 117 15.73 -4.93 2.76
C VAL A 117 14.78 -5.48 1.70
N PHE A 118 15.21 -5.51 0.45
CA PHE A 118 14.40 -6.04 -0.65
C PHE A 118 14.12 -7.54 -0.47
N ASP A 119 15.16 -8.33 -0.20
CA ASP A 119 15.04 -9.76 0.07
C ASP A 119 14.14 -10.05 1.27
N SER A 120 14.33 -9.32 2.37
CA SER A 120 13.48 -9.43 3.56
C SER A 120 12.00 -9.13 3.28
N ARG A 121 11.72 -8.21 2.34
CA ARG A 121 10.36 -7.75 2.05
C ARG A 121 9.66 -8.62 1.01
N TYR A 122 10.37 -9.05 -0.01
CA TYR A 122 9.82 -9.73 -1.18
C TYR A 122 10.24 -11.20 -1.29
N GLY A 123 11.22 -11.66 -0.50
CA GLY A 123 11.72 -13.03 -0.53
C GLY A 123 12.40 -13.42 -1.84
N SER A 124 12.89 -12.43 -2.60
CA SER A 124 13.53 -12.61 -3.89
C SER A 124 14.68 -11.62 -4.10
N GLU A 125 15.60 -11.94 -5.00
CA GLU A 125 16.67 -11.01 -5.37
C GLU A 125 16.11 -9.73 -6.03
N MET A 126 16.80 -8.62 -5.77
CA MET A 126 16.46 -7.33 -6.36
C MET A 126 16.62 -7.39 -7.89
N PRO A 127 15.60 -7.01 -8.69
CA PRO A 127 15.69 -6.94 -10.14
C PRO A 127 16.80 -5.99 -10.61
N ASP A 128 17.49 -6.35 -11.72
CA ASP A 128 18.58 -5.55 -12.28
C ASP A 128 18.16 -4.11 -12.61
N SER A 129 16.93 -3.91 -13.03
CA SER A 129 16.40 -2.57 -13.31
C SER A 129 16.34 -1.67 -12.07
N LEU A 130 16.05 -2.22 -10.91
CA LEU A 130 16.06 -1.51 -9.62
C LEU A 130 17.49 -1.29 -9.13
N ARG A 131 18.36 -2.28 -9.29
CA ARG A 131 19.79 -2.17 -8.95
C ARG A 131 20.45 -1.02 -9.72
N LEU A 132 20.25 -0.96 -11.03
CA LEU A 132 20.80 0.12 -11.87
C LEU A 132 20.30 1.51 -11.45
N ARG A 133 19.04 1.64 -11.11
CA ARG A 133 18.48 2.91 -10.62
C ARG A 133 19.07 3.33 -9.27
N PHE A 134 19.29 2.37 -8.39
CA PHE A 134 19.92 2.62 -7.10
C PHE A 134 21.37 3.07 -7.26
N GLU A 135 22.15 2.39 -8.11
CA GLU A 135 23.53 2.77 -8.43
C GLU A 135 23.62 4.17 -9.06
N GLN A 136 22.65 4.52 -9.91
CA GLN A 136 22.60 5.85 -10.50
C GLN A 136 22.33 6.91 -9.42
N ALA A 137 21.36 6.68 -8.53
CA ALA A 137 21.06 7.59 -7.44
C ALA A 137 22.23 7.75 -6.47
N GLU A 138 22.96 6.66 -6.16
CA GLU A 138 24.15 6.68 -5.32
C GLU A 138 25.25 7.56 -5.91
N LYS A 139 25.49 7.45 -7.22
CA LYS A 139 26.46 8.32 -7.95
C LYS A 139 26.06 9.78 -7.88
N GLU A 140 24.78 10.09 -8.13
CA GLU A 140 24.27 11.47 -8.10
C GLU A 140 24.38 12.11 -6.69
N CYS A 141 24.27 11.30 -5.62
CA CYS A 141 24.46 11.76 -4.25
C CYS A 141 25.92 11.93 -3.85
N THR A 142 26.87 11.25 -4.52
CA THR A 142 28.29 11.31 -4.18
C THR A 142 28.99 12.47 -4.89
N ASP A 143 28.42 12.99 -5.98
CA ASP A 143 28.97 14.09 -6.78
C ASP A 143 28.58 15.49 -6.25
N ILE A 144 27.96 15.59 -5.04
CA ILE A 144 27.65 16.82 -4.32
C ILE A 144 28.67 17.05 -3.19
#